data_e6ed6c167ad8162b03abfa631859e351
#
_entry.id   e6ed6c167ad8162b03abfa631859e351
#
_cell.length_a   1.000
_cell.length_b   1.000
_cell.length_c   1.000
_cell.angle_alpha   90.00
_cell.angle_beta   90.00
_cell.angle_gamma   90.00
#
_symmetry.space_group_name_H-M   'P 1'
#
loop_
_entity.id
_entity.type
_entity.pdbx_description
1 polymer ?
#
loop_
_entity_poly.entity_id
_entity_poly.type
_entity_poly.pdbx_seq_one_letter_code
_entity_poly.pdbx_strand_id
1 'polypeptide(L)'
;DYMQNEKGDENFIADGLSFDEMKKIIDDEGIVCPVSKTANWTDIRQFNLMFKTFQGVTEDSTNELFLRPETAQGIFVNYKNVQRSMRKKLPFGIGQIGKSFRNEITPGNFIFRTREFEQMELEFFCKPGEEIEWQNYWKTFASEWLTDLNISEDNMRLRDHDEDELSHYSNATTDIEYKFPFGWGELWGIASRTDYDLRQHSEHSGEDFKYHDPETNEKYIPYCIEPSLGADRVTLAFLCDAYAEEGVEGSKDARTVMHFHPALAPYKAAVLPLSKKLSSEAIKIFEQLSSSFAIDFDESQSIGKRYRRQDEIGTPYCITFDFDSLEDNQVTVRDRDSMEQVRMPISELETFLAEKVKF
;
A
#
# COMPACT_ATOMS: atom_id res chain seq x y z
N ASP A 1 11.79 21.12 15.50
CA ASP A 1 12.05 21.89 14.25
C ASP A 1 12.57 23.30 14.55
N TYR A 2 11.87 24.16 15.35
CA TYR A 2 12.30 25.54 15.61
C TYR A 2 13.65 25.59 16.34
N MET A 3 13.83 24.82 17.38
CA MET A 3 15.07 24.77 18.15
C MET A 3 16.24 24.25 17.32
N GLN A 4 16.02 23.23 16.53
CA GLN A 4 17.03 22.66 15.64
C GLN A 4 17.34 23.56 14.43
N ASN A 5 16.31 24.01 13.72
CA ASN A 5 16.50 24.72 12.44
C ASN A 5 16.76 26.24 12.59
N GLU A 6 16.08 26.90 13.53
CA GLU A 6 16.18 28.37 13.69
C GLU A 6 17.16 28.79 14.79
N LYS A 7 17.34 27.96 15.84
CA LYS A 7 18.28 28.21 16.91
C LYS A 7 19.61 27.49 16.78
N GLY A 8 19.69 26.52 15.86
CA GLY A 8 20.91 25.76 15.60
C GLY A 8 21.28 24.76 16.68
N ASP A 9 20.35 24.39 17.55
CA ASP A 9 20.53 23.34 18.54
C ASP A 9 20.15 21.97 17.94
N GLU A 10 21.07 21.42 17.16
CA GLU A 10 20.89 20.14 16.45
C GLU A 10 20.61 18.97 17.39
N ASN A 11 20.98 19.08 18.68
CA ASN A 11 20.79 18.02 19.69
C ASN A 11 19.52 18.23 20.53
N PHE A 12 18.70 19.22 20.22
CA PHE A 12 17.47 19.44 20.98
C PHE A 12 16.45 18.33 20.73
N ILE A 13 16.11 17.63 21.80
CA ILE A 13 15.08 16.57 21.80
C ILE A 13 13.93 17.05 22.67
N ALA A 14 12.73 17.15 22.10
CA ALA A 14 11.52 17.52 22.82
C ALA A 14 10.90 16.34 23.58
N ASP A 15 11.22 15.11 23.16
CA ASP A 15 10.72 13.89 23.77
C ASP A 15 11.23 13.75 25.20
N GLY A 16 10.29 13.48 26.13
CA GLY A 16 10.58 13.39 27.56
C GLY A 16 10.43 14.69 28.35
N LEU A 17 10.22 15.83 27.69
CA LEU A 17 9.87 17.08 28.38
C LEU A 17 8.41 17.06 28.86
N SER A 18 8.16 17.60 30.05
CA SER A 18 6.80 17.87 30.53
C SER A 18 6.14 19.02 29.74
N PHE A 19 4.82 19.08 29.75
CA PHE A 19 4.09 20.16 29.06
C PHE A 19 4.45 21.56 29.60
N ASP A 20 4.75 21.66 30.88
CA ASP A 20 5.18 22.92 31.49
C ASP A 20 6.56 23.34 31.00
N GLU A 21 7.50 22.39 30.88
CA GLU A 21 8.83 22.63 30.30
C GLU A 21 8.74 23.03 28.83
N MET A 22 7.94 22.30 28.04
CA MET A 22 7.70 22.66 26.64
C MET A 22 7.09 24.06 26.49
N LYS A 23 6.08 24.39 27.32
CA LYS A 23 5.45 25.71 27.30
C LYS A 23 6.43 26.80 27.68
N LYS A 24 7.26 26.56 28.68
CA LYS A 24 8.30 27.50 29.10
C LYS A 24 9.30 27.78 27.97
N ILE A 25 9.72 26.74 27.26
CA ILE A 25 10.63 26.90 26.08
C ILE A 25 9.95 27.75 24.99
N ILE A 26 8.67 27.46 24.69
CA ILE A 26 7.93 28.24 23.69
C ILE A 26 7.86 29.71 24.06
N ASP A 27 7.60 30.03 25.33
CA ASP A 27 7.47 31.38 25.83
C ASP A 27 8.84 32.08 25.94
N ASP A 28 9.86 31.42 26.50
CA ASP A 28 11.21 31.97 26.71
C ASP A 28 11.92 32.24 25.37
N GLU A 29 11.77 31.39 24.38
CA GLU A 29 12.35 31.52 23.05
C GLU A 29 11.50 32.38 22.09
N GLY A 30 10.33 32.84 22.54
CA GLY A 30 9.43 33.66 21.75
C GLY A 30 8.97 33.00 20.46
N ILE A 31 8.71 31.69 20.49
CA ILE A 31 8.34 30.91 19.32
C ILE A 31 6.99 31.39 18.79
N VAL A 32 6.95 31.72 17.50
CA VAL A 32 5.73 32.15 16.81
C VAL A 32 5.21 31.05 15.88
N CYS A 33 3.92 30.99 15.72
CA CYS A 33 3.29 30.07 14.76
C CYS A 33 3.75 30.38 13.32
N PRO A 34 4.29 29.44 12.57
CA PRO A 34 4.81 29.67 11.22
C PRO A 34 3.73 30.09 10.23
N VAL A 35 2.45 29.78 10.52
CA VAL A 35 1.30 30.14 9.67
C VAL A 35 0.73 31.48 10.06
N SER A 36 0.30 31.66 11.32
CA SER A 36 -0.34 32.90 11.78
C SER A 36 0.65 34.02 12.09
N LYS A 37 1.95 33.72 12.25
CA LYS A 37 3.02 34.65 12.65
C LYS A 37 2.76 35.31 14.01
N THR A 38 1.98 34.69 14.87
CA THR A 38 1.67 35.18 16.23
C THR A 38 2.16 34.21 17.28
N ALA A 39 2.46 34.69 18.49
CA ALA A 39 2.78 33.89 19.67
C ALA A 39 1.54 33.55 20.52
N ASN A 40 0.36 33.59 19.92
CA ASN A 40 -0.90 33.33 20.63
C ASN A 40 -1.17 31.82 20.70
N TRP A 41 -0.42 31.13 21.54
CA TRP A 41 -0.52 29.68 21.75
C TRP A 41 -1.63 29.35 22.75
N THR A 42 -2.36 28.26 22.49
CA THR A 42 -3.21 27.60 23.47
C THR A 42 -2.36 26.73 24.40
N ASP A 43 -2.93 26.29 25.52
CA ASP A 43 -2.24 25.30 26.36
C ASP A 43 -1.95 24.03 25.58
N ILE A 44 -0.79 23.42 25.91
CA ILE A 44 -0.40 22.11 25.34
C ILE A 44 -1.37 21.07 25.88
N ARG A 45 -1.88 20.25 24.98
CA ARG A 45 -2.82 19.17 25.32
C ARG A 45 -2.25 17.83 24.89
N GLN A 46 -2.44 16.84 25.74
CA GLN A 46 -2.11 15.47 25.39
C GLN A 46 -3.03 15.01 24.25
N PHE A 47 -2.43 14.44 23.23
CA PHE A 47 -3.13 13.87 22.10
C PHE A 47 -3.13 12.35 22.23
N ASN A 48 -4.28 11.73 22.01
CA ASN A 48 -4.39 10.27 21.94
C ASN A 48 -4.53 9.83 20.50
N LEU A 49 -3.55 9.10 20.01
CA LEU A 49 -3.53 8.58 18.66
C LEU A 49 -4.63 7.51 18.42
N MET A 50 -5.04 6.81 19.48
CA MET A 50 -6.10 5.82 19.37
C MET A 50 -7.48 6.48 19.38
N PHE A 51 -8.35 6.06 18.46
CA PHE A 51 -9.76 6.45 18.49
C PHE A 51 -10.47 5.79 19.66
N LYS A 52 -11.04 6.62 20.52
CA LYS A 52 -11.91 6.23 21.59
C LYS A 52 -13.36 6.14 21.12
N THR A 53 -14.08 5.12 21.54
CA THR A 53 -15.52 4.96 21.31
C THR A 53 -16.18 4.29 22.50
N PHE A 54 -17.50 4.12 22.46
CA PHE A 54 -18.26 3.50 23.54
C PHE A 54 -19.14 2.37 23.00
N GLN A 55 -19.22 1.29 23.73
CA GLN A 55 -20.12 0.19 23.43
C GLN A 55 -21.49 0.44 24.06
N GLY A 56 -22.58 0.31 23.28
CA GLY A 56 -23.94 0.52 23.75
C GLY A 56 -24.43 1.94 23.52
N VAL A 57 -25.51 2.32 24.26
CA VAL A 57 -26.24 3.57 24.05
C VAL A 57 -25.82 4.71 24.97
N THR A 58 -25.01 4.41 25.99
CA THR A 58 -24.53 5.39 26.99
C THR A 58 -23.02 5.53 26.91
N GLU A 59 -22.55 6.78 27.03
CA GLU A 59 -21.13 7.10 27.05
C GLU A 59 -20.68 7.17 28.54
N ASP A 60 -20.20 6.06 29.06
CA ASP A 60 -19.59 5.99 30.38
C ASP A 60 -18.25 5.23 30.34
N SER A 61 -17.43 5.41 31.37
CA SER A 61 -16.08 4.85 31.42
C SER A 61 -16.03 3.31 31.43
N THR A 62 -17.14 2.66 31.77
CA THR A 62 -17.22 1.18 31.81
C THR A 62 -17.46 0.59 30.42
N ASN A 63 -17.96 1.41 29.50
CA ASN A 63 -18.28 1.05 28.13
C ASN A 63 -17.24 1.60 27.12
N GLU A 64 -16.17 2.21 27.61
CA GLU A 64 -15.12 2.79 26.79
C GLU A 64 -14.30 1.69 26.11
N LEU A 65 -14.03 1.87 24.81
CA LEU A 65 -13.12 1.03 24.06
C LEU A 65 -12.39 1.86 22.98
N PHE A 66 -11.32 1.29 22.43
CA PHE A 66 -10.53 1.92 21.40
C PHE A 66 -10.60 1.10 20.11
N LEU A 67 -10.68 1.82 18.99
CA LEU A 67 -10.50 1.18 17.68
C LEU A 67 -9.02 0.82 17.50
N ARG A 68 -8.77 -0.32 16.88
CA ARG A 68 -7.40 -0.82 16.68
C ARG A 68 -6.59 0.13 15.78
N PRO A 69 -5.35 0.51 16.16
CA PRO A 69 -4.47 1.34 15.36
C PRO A 69 -3.65 0.56 14.33
N GLU A 70 -3.65 -0.79 14.43
CA GLU A 70 -2.95 -1.74 13.57
C GLU A 70 -3.67 -3.09 13.55
N THR A 71 -3.36 -3.94 12.59
CA THR A 71 -3.94 -5.30 12.50
C THR A 71 -3.09 -6.35 13.21
N ALA A 72 -1.84 -6.03 13.55
CA ALA A 72 -0.84 -6.92 14.15
C ALA A 72 -1.34 -7.65 15.42
N GLN A 73 -1.99 -6.93 16.34
CA GLN A 73 -2.42 -7.52 17.62
C GLN A 73 -3.41 -8.67 17.45
N GLY A 74 -4.29 -8.59 16.44
CA GLY A 74 -5.19 -9.68 16.10
C GLY A 74 -4.46 -10.94 15.64
N ILE A 75 -3.30 -10.78 15.00
CA ILE A 75 -2.45 -11.87 14.55
C ILE A 75 -1.77 -12.54 15.75
N PHE A 76 -1.15 -11.74 16.64
CA PHE A 76 -0.47 -12.28 17.83
C PHE A 76 -1.42 -13.05 18.75
N VAL A 77 -2.63 -12.54 19.00
CA VAL A 77 -3.67 -13.25 19.77
C VAL A 77 -3.99 -14.63 19.16
N ASN A 78 -3.97 -14.75 17.84
CA ASN A 78 -4.30 -15.98 17.12
C ASN A 78 -3.09 -16.87 16.81
N TYR A 79 -1.87 -16.46 17.14
CA TYR A 79 -0.63 -17.21 16.83
C TYR A 79 -0.72 -18.70 17.20
N LYS A 80 -1.02 -19.02 18.46
CA LYS A 80 -1.10 -20.41 18.93
C LYS A 80 -2.23 -21.20 18.26
N ASN A 81 -3.37 -20.53 18.02
CA ASN A 81 -4.51 -21.15 17.37
C ASN A 81 -4.16 -21.55 15.94
N VAL A 82 -3.55 -20.64 15.16
CA VAL A 82 -3.11 -20.90 13.78
C VAL A 82 -2.01 -21.97 13.76
N GLN A 83 -0.97 -21.81 14.59
CA GLN A 83 0.15 -22.76 14.66
C GLN A 83 -0.33 -24.19 14.91
N ARG A 84 -1.27 -24.39 15.84
CA ARG A 84 -1.82 -25.71 16.20
C ARG A 84 -2.79 -26.26 15.16
N SER A 85 -3.79 -25.47 14.77
CA SER A 85 -4.84 -25.91 13.86
C SER A 85 -4.30 -26.21 12.46
N MET A 86 -3.34 -25.41 11.98
CA MET A 86 -2.69 -25.58 10.69
C MET A 86 -1.42 -26.45 10.75
N ARG A 87 -1.03 -26.92 11.94
CA ARG A 87 0.18 -27.74 12.18
C ARG A 87 1.44 -27.13 11.59
N LYS A 88 1.58 -25.79 11.72
CA LYS A 88 2.72 -25.08 11.15
C LYS A 88 4.00 -25.33 11.95
N LYS A 89 5.10 -25.51 11.22
CA LYS A 89 6.48 -25.44 11.74
C LYS A 89 7.04 -24.07 11.41
N LEU A 90 8.02 -23.60 12.19
CA LEU A 90 8.79 -22.42 11.86
C LEU A 90 9.74 -22.68 10.66
N PRO A 91 9.97 -21.68 9.77
CA PRO A 91 9.29 -20.40 9.80
C PRO A 91 7.90 -20.44 9.18
N PHE A 92 6.99 -19.59 9.62
CA PHE A 92 5.69 -19.38 8.97
C PHE A 92 5.16 -17.97 9.24
N GLY A 93 4.29 -17.48 8.36
CA GLY A 93 3.66 -16.18 8.51
C GLY A 93 2.15 -16.26 8.62
N ILE A 94 1.56 -15.23 9.22
CA ILE A 94 0.12 -14.98 9.28
C ILE A 94 -0.11 -13.58 8.73
N GLY A 95 -0.79 -13.48 7.59
CA GLY A 95 -1.15 -12.21 6.98
C GLY A 95 -2.57 -11.81 7.32
N GLN A 96 -2.80 -10.51 7.47
CA GLN A 96 -4.13 -9.92 7.63
C GLN A 96 -4.23 -8.65 6.80
N ILE A 97 -5.37 -8.50 6.11
CA ILE A 97 -5.79 -7.25 5.47
C ILE A 97 -7.03 -6.77 6.18
N GLY A 98 -7.05 -5.52 6.62
CA GLY A 98 -8.20 -4.99 7.34
C GLY A 98 -8.07 -3.53 7.71
N LYS A 99 -9.17 -2.97 8.21
CA LYS A 99 -9.24 -1.59 8.66
C LYS A 99 -8.43 -1.36 9.92
N SER A 100 -7.69 -0.26 9.92
CA SER A 100 -6.99 0.32 11.07
C SER A 100 -7.36 1.79 11.20
N PHE A 101 -7.23 2.31 12.42
CA PHE A 101 -7.72 3.63 12.77
C PHE A 101 -6.68 4.38 13.59
N ARG A 102 -6.27 5.55 13.12
CA ARG A 102 -5.36 6.45 13.85
C ARG A 102 -5.96 7.84 13.89
N ASN A 103 -6.10 8.39 15.08
CA ASN A 103 -6.66 9.71 15.28
C ASN A 103 -5.62 10.78 14.87
N GLU A 104 -5.30 10.83 13.59
CA GLU A 104 -4.30 11.74 13.05
C GLU A 104 -4.65 13.22 13.32
N ILE A 105 -3.70 13.99 13.82
CA ILE A 105 -3.87 15.43 14.05
C ILE A 105 -4.06 16.16 12.72
N THR A 106 -3.25 15.82 11.72
CA THR A 106 -3.21 16.49 10.43
C THR A 106 -3.31 15.46 9.29
N PRO A 107 -4.52 14.94 8.99
CA PRO A 107 -4.74 14.18 7.77
C PRO A 107 -4.38 15.03 6.55
N GLY A 108 -3.88 14.40 5.49
CA GLY A 108 -3.49 15.14 4.30
C GLY A 108 -2.90 14.29 3.19
N ASN A 109 -2.55 14.96 2.10
CA ASN A 109 -1.99 14.32 0.91
C ASN A 109 -2.89 13.22 0.36
N PHE A 110 -4.16 13.57 0.14
CA PHE A 110 -5.21 12.69 -0.36
C PHE A 110 -5.35 11.43 0.53
N ILE A 111 -5.13 10.22 0.00
CA ILE A 111 -5.22 8.96 0.75
C ILE A 111 -3.91 8.55 1.44
N PHE A 112 -2.86 9.38 1.39
CA PHE A 112 -1.58 9.06 2.03
C PHE A 112 -1.68 9.04 3.56
N ARG A 113 -2.40 10.01 4.16
CA ARG A 113 -2.60 10.10 5.62
C ARG A 113 -4.06 10.36 5.94
N THR A 114 -4.74 9.31 6.30
CA THR A 114 -6.16 9.30 6.66
C THR A 114 -6.35 8.74 8.08
N ARG A 115 -7.52 8.98 8.69
CA ARG A 115 -7.82 8.47 10.03
C ARG A 115 -8.34 7.04 10.03
N GLU A 116 -8.92 6.61 8.93
CA GLU A 116 -9.35 5.24 8.65
C GLU A 116 -8.66 4.79 7.37
N PHE A 117 -7.97 3.66 7.42
CA PHE A 117 -7.22 3.12 6.28
C PHE A 117 -7.24 1.60 6.29
N GLU A 118 -6.92 1.00 5.16
CA GLU A 118 -6.67 -0.44 5.08
C GLU A 118 -5.19 -0.72 5.20
N GLN A 119 -4.86 -1.64 6.10
CA GLN A 119 -3.51 -2.11 6.36
C GLN A 119 -3.38 -3.57 5.93
N MET A 120 -2.26 -3.90 5.31
CA MET A 120 -1.84 -5.26 5.01
C MET A 120 -0.60 -5.54 5.85
N GLU A 121 -0.73 -6.42 6.82
CA GLU A 121 0.35 -6.83 7.72
C GLU A 121 0.59 -8.33 7.63
N LEU A 122 1.85 -8.69 7.66
CA LEU A 122 2.34 -10.06 7.78
C LEU A 122 3.20 -10.17 9.01
N GLU A 123 2.81 -11.02 9.95
CA GLU A 123 3.67 -11.40 11.07
C GLU A 123 4.36 -12.72 10.71
N PHE A 124 5.64 -12.63 10.39
CA PHE A 124 6.45 -13.77 9.99
C PHE A 124 7.31 -14.25 11.16
N PHE A 125 6.98 -15.42 11.67
CA PHE A 125 7.62 -16.02 12.83
C PHE A 125 8.81 -16.91 12.43
N CYS A 126 9.97 -16.66 13.05
CA CYS A 126 11.21 -17.38 12.80
C CYS A 126 11.92 -17.81 14.10
N LYS A 127 12.99 -18.57 13.98
CA LYS A 127 13.84 -18.93 15.11
C LYS A 127 14.65 -17.72 15.56
N PRO A 128 14.81 -17.47 16.89
CA PRO A 128 15.72 -16.43 17.38
C PRO A 128 17.15 -16.61 16.84
N GLY A 129 17.73 -15.50 16.35
CA GLY A 129 19.03 -15.48 15.68
C GLY A 129 18.98 -15.56 14.15
N GLU A 130 17.79 -15.82 13.56
CA GLU A 130 17.58 -15.82 12.11
C GLU A 130 16.88 -14.52 11.63
N GLU A 131 16.51 -13.62 12.54
CA GLU A 131 15.67 -12.45 12.25
C GLU A 131 16.27 -11.50 11.22
N ILE A 132 17.58 -11.28 11.24
CA ILE A 132 18.24 -10.37 10.29
C ILE A 132 18.27 -10.95 8.88
N GLU A 133 18.45 -12.27 8.75
CA GLU A 133 18.39 -12.94 7.46
C GLU A 133 16.98 -12.84 6.87
N TRP A 134 15.94 -13.10 7.68
CA TRP A 134 14.56 -12.99 7.25
C TRP A 134 14.14 -11.55 6.97
N GLN A 135 14.63 -10.57 7.73
CA GLN A 135 14.39 -9.17 7.43
C GLN A 135 14.96 -8.79 6.06
N ASN A 136 16.19 -9.20 5.76
CA ASN A 136 16.80 -8.96 4.45
C ASN A 136 16.03 -9.66 3.31
N TYR A 137 15.55 -10.87 3.54
CA TYR A 137 14.67 -11.56 2.60
C TYR A 137 13.41 -10.73 2.30
N TRP A 138 12.72 -10.25 3.33
CA TRP A 138 11.49 -9.47 3.14
C TRP A 138 11.74 -8.09 2.53
N LYS A 139 12.88 -7.46 2.80
CA LYS A 139 13.32 -6.23 2.12
C LYS A 139 13.46 -6.46 0.61
N THR A 140 14.14 -7.52 0.23
CA THR A 140 14.34 -7.89 -1.18
C THR A 140 13.00 -8.23 -1.84
N PHE A 141 12.22 -9.12 -1.23
CA PHE A 141 10.90 -9.51 -1.74
C PHE A 141 9.98 -8.31 -1.97
N ALA A 142 9.88 -7.41 -0.99
CA ALA A 142 9.01 -6.25 -1.08
C ALA A 142 9.45 -5.26 -2.18
N SER A 143 10.77 -5.06 -2.33
CA SER A 143 11.33 -4.23 -3.40
C SER A 143 11.06 -4.84 -4.78
N GLU A 144 11.34 -6.13 -4.95
CA GLU A 144 11.07 -6.84 -6.20
C GLU A 144 9.58 -6.85 -6.54
N TRP A 145 8.70 -7.07 -5.56
CA TRP A 145 7.25 -7.03 -5.77
C TRP A 145 6.76 -5.68 -6.29
N LEU A 146 7.31 -4.58 -5.81
CA LEU A 146 6.97 -3.23 -6.27
C LEU A 146 7.49 -2.98 -7.69
N THR A 147 8.73 -3.38 -7.99
CA THR A 147 9.32 -3.20 -9.32
C THR A 147 8.68 -4.11 -10.37
N ASP A 148 8.35 -5.34 -10.01
CA ASP A 148 7.62 -6.27 -10.88
C ASP A 148 6.23 -5.75 -11.27
N LEU A 149 5.65 -4.89 -10.42
CA LEU A 149 4.39 -4.19 -10.67
C LEU A 149 4.55 -2.78 -11.27
N ASN A 150 5.72 -2.49 -11.86
CA ASN A 150 6.06 -1.26 -12.58
C ASN A 150 6.27 -0.01 -11.69
N ILE A 151 6.58 -0.14 -10.41
CA ILE A 151 7.12 1.01 -9.67
C ILE A 151 8.58 1.22 -10.09
N SER A 152 8.93 2.42 -10.48
CA SER A 152 10.30 2.77 -10.90
C SER A 152 11.27 2.72 -9.72
N GLU A 153 12.42 2.06 -9.91
CA GLU A 153 13.50 2.04 -8.92
C GLU A 153 14.02 3.46 -8.60
N ASP A 154 13.97 4.40 -9.55
CA ASP A 154 14.38 5.79 -9.35
C ASP A 154 13.43 6.55 -8.40
N ASN A 155 12.23 6.03 -8.20
CA ASN A 155 11.21 6.58 -7.30
C ASN A 155 11.13 5.85 -5.96
N MET A 156 12.01 4.89 -5.70
CA MET A 156 12.08 4.14 -4.44
C MET A 156 13.45 4.26 -3.79
N ARG A 157 13.51 4.13 -2.47
CA ARG A 157 14.73 3.93 -1.72
C ARG A 157 14.48 3.12 -0.46
N LEU A 158 15.51 2.40 -0.02
CA LEU A 158 15.54 1.78 1.30
C LEU A 158 16.11 2.78 2.31
N ARG A 159 15.46 2.90 3.46
CA ARG A 159 15.90 3.71 4.59
C ARG A 159 15.92 2.84 5.84
N ASP A 160 17.11 2.47 6.28
CA ASP A 160 17.26 1.81 7.59
C ASP A 160 17.11 2.87 8.68
N HIS A 161 16.43 2.52 9.77
CA HIS A 161 16.29 3.37 10.94
C HIS A 161 17.56 3.36 11.78
N ASP A 162 17.95 4.53 12.29
CA ASP A 162 19.02 4.65 13.27
C ASP A 162 18.56 4.10 14.64
N GLU A 163 19.50 3.77 15.53
CA GLU A 163 19.20 3.13 16.82
C GLU A 163 18.23 3.95 17.70
N ASP A 164 18.27 5.27 17.62
CA ASP A 164 17.41 6.21 18.35
C ASP A 164 16.02 6.38 17.74
N GLU A 165 15.83 5.95 16.48
CA GLU A 165 14.53 5.93 15.81
C GLU A 165 13.76 4.61 16.03
N LEU A 166 14.45 3.54 16.47
CA LEU A 166 13.85 2.24 16.64
C LEU A 166 12.74 2.24 17.69
N SER A 167 11.62 1.61 17.37
CA SER A 167 10.59 1.33 18.35
C SER A 167 11.13 0.41 19.45
N HIS A 168 10.61 0.54 20.67
CA HIS A 168 11.04 -0.23 21.86
C HIS A 168 10.92 -1.76 21.70
N TYR A 169 10.20 -2.25 20.72
CA TYR A 169 10.01 -3.66 20.42
C TYR A 169 10.90 -4.15 19.27
N SER A 170 11.59 -3.24 18.57
CA SER A 170 12.35 -3.56 17.35
C SER A 170 13.85 -3.48 17.60
N ASN A 171 14.60 -4.39 17.02
CA ASN A 171 16.06 -4.33 16.95
C ASN A 171 16.59 -3.95 15.56
N ALA A 172 15.72 -3.88 14.56
CA ALA A 172 16.02 -3.39 13.22
C ALA A 172 14.72 -3.04 12.48
N THR A 173 14.68 -1.89 11.83
CA THR A 173 13.54 -1.45 10.99
C THR A 173 14.09 -0.83 9.72
N THR A 174 13.46 -1.15 8.59
CA THR A 174 13.75 -0.55 7.29
C THR A 174 12.46 -0.13 6.64
N ASP A 175 12.41 1.10 6.15
CA ASP A 175 11.32 1.58 5.30
C ASP A 175 11.71 1.48 3.83
N ILE A 176 10.78 1.03 3.00
CA ILE A 176 10.78 1.34 1.57
C ILE A 176 10.03 2.65 1.44
N GLU A 177 10.73 3.70 1.06
CA GLU A 177 10.13 5.00 0.79
C GLU A 177 9.90 5.18 -0.71
N TYR A 178 8.76 5.81 -1.05
CA TYR A 178 8.43 6.22 -2.41
C TYR A 178 8.43 7.74 -2.55
N LYS A 179 8.87 8.24 -3.69
CA LYS A 179 8.93 9.65 -4.03
C LYS A 179 7.59 10.16 -4.56
N PHE A 180 6.67 10.46 -3.63
CA PHE A 180 5.39 11.06 -3.96
C PHE A 180 5.55 12.50 -4.51
N PRO A 181 4.53 13.09 -5.16
CA PRO A 181 4.58 14.49 -5.61
C PRO A 181 4.87 15.51 -4.50
N PHE A 182 4.60 15.17 -3.24
CA PHE A 182 4.86 15.99 -2.05
C PHE A 182 6.18 15.65 -1.33
N GLY A 183 7.00 14.76 -1.87
CA GLY A 183 8.28 14.34 -1.32
C GLY A 183 8.35 12.87 -0.96
N TRP A 184 9.46 12.46 -0.35
CA TRP A 184 9.66 11.09 0.11
C TRP A 184 8.69 10.75 1.24
N GLY A 185 8.08 9.58 1.17
CA GLY A 185 7.18 9.07 2.18
C GLY A 185 7.27 7.56 2.29
N GLU A 186 7.14 7.08 3.52
CA GLU A 186 7.08 5.66 3.84
C GLU A 186 5.96 4.97 3.06
N LEU A 187 6.31 3.91 2.34
CA LEU A 187 5.38 3.06 1.61
C LEU A 187 5.21 1.71 2.29
N TRP A 188 6.32 1.09 2.73
CA TRP A 188 6.32 -0.24 3.32
C TRP A 188 7.36 -0.31 4.44
N GLY A 189 6.93 -0.57 5.67
CA GLY A 189 7.81 -0.79 6.80
C GLY A 189 8.12 -2.28 6.97
N ILE A 190 9.36 -2.61 7.30
CA ILE A 190 9.81 -3.98 7.57
C ILE A 190 10.60 -3.97 8.89
N ALA A 191 9.95 -4.40 9.97
CA ALA A 191 10.48 -4.35 11.31
C ALA A 191 10.82 -5.75 11.84
N SER A 192 11.94 -5.89 12.50
CA SER A 192 12.23 -7.05 13.34
C SER A 192 11.75 -6.77 14.76
N ARG A 193 10.61 -7.33 15.15
CA ARG A 193 9.93 -7.13 16.45
C ARG A 193 10.46 -8.01 17.57
N THR A 194 11.47 -8.82 17.30
CA THR A 194 12.02 -9.78 18.26
C THR A 194 10.96 -10.75 18.81
N ASP A 195 11.03 -11.13 20.09
CA ASP A 195 10.01 -11.90 20.79
C ASP A 195 8.98 -11.02 21.54
N TYR A 196 9.09 -9.69 21.38
CA TYR A 196 8.41 -8.74 22.25
C TYR A 196 6.92 -9.01 22.41
N ASP A 197 6.18 -9.06 21.30
CA ASP A 197 4.72 -9.20 21.34
C ASP A 197 4.28 -10.55 21.94
N LEU A 198 4.86 -11.64 21.49
CA LEU A 198 4.53 -12.98 22.01
C LEU A 198 4.90 -13.12 23.48
N ARG A 199 5.99 -12.51 23.93
CA ARG A 199 6.39 -12.45 25.34
C ARG A 199 5.40 -11.64 26.15
N GLN A 200 4.99 -10.44 25.68
CA GLN A 200 3.98 -9.63 26.36
C GLN A 200 2.64 -10.38 26.47
N HIS A 201 2.20 -11.01 25.38
CA HIS A 201 1.00 -11.85 25.43
C HIS A 201 1.11 -13.00 26.41
N SER A 202 2.28 -13.65 26.51
CA SER A 202 2.53 -14.73 27.48
C SER A 202 2.47 -14.23 28.91
N GLU A 203 3.16 -13.12 29.21
CA GLU A 203 3.24 -12.55 30.56
C GLU A 203 1.87 -12.06 31.07
N HIS A 204 1.10 -11.38 30.21
CA HIS A 204 -0.17 -10.81 30.63
C HIS A 204 -1.35 -11.79 30.62
N SER A 205 -1.33 -12.81 29.78
CA SER A 205 -2.39 -13.83 29.73
C SER A 205 -2.13 -15.05 30.60
N GLY A 206 -0.88 -15.29 30.99
CA GLY A 206 -0.45 -16.53 31.66
C GLY A 206 -0.38 -17.75 30.73
N GLU A 207 -0.62 -17.57 29.43
CA GLU A 207 -0.51 -18.61 28.43
C GLU A 207 0.93 -18.77 27.94
N ASP A 208 1.39 -20.02 27.70
CA ASP A 208 2.74 -20.29 27.18
C ASP A 208 2.78 -20.16 25.65
N PHE A 209 3.40 -19.08 25.12
CA PHE A 209 3.57 -18.82 23.70
C PHE A 209 4.84 -19.45 23.09
N LYS A 210 5.57 -20.27 23.86
CA LYS A 210 6.77 -20.93 23.33
C LYS A 210 6.41 -21.91 22.23
N TYR A 211 7.23 -21.91 21.19
CA TYR A 211 7.29 -22.94 20.18
C TYR A 211 8.15 -24.10 20.67
N HIS A 212 7.68 -25.33 20.48
CA HIS A 212 8.47 -26.53 20.70
C HIS A 212 8.95 -27.04 19.35
N ASP A 213 10.23 -26.94 19.10
CA ASP A 213 10.87 -27.42 17.89
C ASP A 213 10.98 -28.96 17.95
N PRO A 214 10.29 -29.69 17.06
CA PRO A 214 10.31 -31.14 17.07
C PRO A 214 11.64 -31.76 16.58
N GLU A 215 12.49 -30.97 15.93
CA GLU A 215 13.77 -31.43 15.38
C GLU A 215 14.89 -31.33 16.40
N THR A 216 14.93 -30.22 17.15
CA THR A 216 15.96 -29.97 18.17
C THR A 216 15.49 -30.27 19.59
N ASN A 217 14.18 -30.44 19.81
CA ASN A 217 13.51 -30.55 21.09
C ASN A 217 13.70 -29.32 22.02
N GLU A 218 14.07 -28.17 21.42
CA GLU A 218 14.19 -26.89 22.12
C GLU A 218 12.83 -26.22 22.29
N LYS A 219 12.73 -25.34 23.27
CA LYS A 219 11.56 -24.49 23.48
C LYS A 219 11.99 -23.02 23.57
N TYR A 220 11.45 -22.17 22.72
CA TYR A 220 11.73 -20.76 22.69
C TYR A 220 10.50 -19.95 22.25
N ILE A 221 10.44 -18.67 22.57
CA ILE A 221 9.47 -17.75 21.98
C ILE A 221 10.02 -17.35 20.61
N PRO A 222 9.26 -17.52 19.53
CA PRO A 222 9.71 -17.12 18.19
C PRO A 222 9.95 -15.61 18.10
N TYR A 223 10.89 -15.23 17.24
CA TYR A 223 11.04 -13.86 16.79
C TYR A 223 10.08 -13.59 15.63
N CYS A 224 9.71 -12.32 15.47
CA CYS A 224 8.74 -11.90 14.46
C CYS A 224 9.35 -10.83 13.55
N ILE A 225 9.20 -11.01 12.24
CA ILE A 225 9.44 -9.98 11.24
C ILE A 225 8.10 -9.51 10.72
N GLU A 226 7.90 -8.20 10.72
CA GLU A 226 6.66 -7.54 10.31
C GLU A 226 6.88 -6.72 9.04
N PRO A 227 6.56 -7.22 7.87
CA PRO A 227 6.28 -6.39 6.69
C PRO A 227 4.87 -5.79 6.82
N SER A 228 4.78 -4.46 6.87
CA SER A 228 3.53 -3.72 7.03
C SER A 228 3.37 -2.67 5.94
N LEU A 229 2.24 -2.69 5.26
CA LEU A 229 1.93 -1.88 4.08
C LEU A 229 0.52 -1.30 4.17
N GLY A 230 0.38 0.01 3.94
CA GLY A 230 -0.93 0.65 3.77
C GLY A 230 -1.48 0.42 2.36
N ALA A 231 -2.64 -0.24 2.23
CA ALA A 231 -3.26 -0.49 0.92
C ALA A 231 -3.57 0.82 0.16
N ASP A 232 -4.02 1.85 0.89
CA ASP A 232 -4.30 3.16 0.31
C ASP A 232 -3.02 3.85 -0.20
N ARG A 233 -1.91 3.76 0.57
CA ARG A 233 -0.62 4.35 0.17
C ARG A 233 -0.02 3.68 -1.06
N VAL A 234 -0.02 2.34 -1.11
CA VAL A 234 0.51 1.62 -2.28
C VAL A 234 -0.34 1.88 -3.51
N THR A 235 -1.67 1.98 -3.35
CA THR A 235 -2.55 2.39 -4.45
C THR A 235 -2.19 3.80 -4.96
N LEU A 236 -1.94 4.75 -4.06
CA LEU A 236 -1.51 6.09 -4.43
C LEU A 236 -0.14 6.06 -5.15
N ALA A 237 0.81 5.26 -4.68
CA ALA A 237 2.12 5.12 -5.31
C ALA A 237 1.99 4.57 -6.74
N PHE A 238 1.19 3.52 -6.96
CA PHE A 238 0.92 3.00 -8.30
C PHE A 238 0.25 4.04 -9.21
N LEU A 239 -0.68 4.84 -8.68
CA LEU A 239 -1.30 5.92 -9.44
C LEU A 239 -0.29 7.01 -9.83
N CYS A 240 0.58 7.41 -8.89
CA CYS A 240 1.59 8.44 -9.14
C CYS A 240 2.64 7.97 -10.16
N ASP A 241 3.10 6.74 -10.03
CA ASP A 241 4.17 6.19 -10.89
C ASP A 241 3.67 5.88 -12.30
N ALA A 242 2.41 5.46 -12.43
CA ALA A 242 1.81 5.14 -13.71
C ALA A 242 1.43 6.38 -14.53
N TYR A 243 1.25 7.56 -13.90
CA TYR A 243 0.78 8.75 -14.58
C TYR A 243 1.86 9.37 -15.46
N ALA A 244 1.53 9.59 -16.74
CA ALA A 244 2.39 10.31 -17.68
C ALA A 244 1.58 11.21 -18.63
N GLU A 245 2.19 12.33 -19.00
CA GLU A 245 1.74 13.17 -20.12
C GLU A 245 2.74 13.02 -21.25
N GLU A 246 2.30 12.45 -22.36
CA GLU A 246 3.14 12.16 -23.51
C GLU A 246 2.83 13.08 -24.69
N GLY A 247 3.83 13.30 -25.54
CA GLY A 247 3.74 14.18 -26.69
C GLY A 247 4.00 15.66 -26.34
N VAL A 248 3.84 16.53 -27.34
CA VAL A 248 4.02 17.98 -27.15
C VAL A 248 2.68 18.58 -26.71
N GLU A 249 2.70 19.35 -25.61
CA GLU A 249 1.52 20.02 -25.08
C GLU A 249 0.76 20.80 -26.17
N GLY A 250 -0.55 20.58 -26.27
CA GLY A 250 -1.40 21.23 -27.27
C GLY A 250 -1.29 20.62 -28.69
N SER A 251 -0.44 19.61 -28.91
CA SER A 251 -0.39 18.87 -30.18
C SER A 251 -1.53 17.86 -30.29
N LYS A 252 -1.78 17.36 -31.51
CA LYS A 252 -2.76 16.28 -31.74
C LYS A 252 -2.30 14.95 -31.16
N ASP A 253 -1.01 14.82 -30.90
CA ASP A 253 -0.38 13.59 -30.39
C ASP A 253 -0.24 13.58 -28.86
N ALA A 254 -0.54 14.72 -28.20
CA ALA A 254 -0.55 14.80 -26.74
C ALA A 254 -1.59 13.83 -26.16
N ARG A 255 -1.16 13.03 -25.17
CA ARG A 255 -2.04 12.13 -24.43
C ARG A 255 -1.65 12.06 -22.95
N THR A 256 -2.65 11.99 -22.11
CA THR A 256 -2.51 11.49 -20.74
C THR A 256 -2.63 9.98 -20.75
N VAL A 257 -1.74 9.30 -20.06
CA VAL A 257 -1.74 7.83 -19.99
C VAL A 257 -1.39 7.37 -18.59
N MET A 258 -2.04 6.29 -18.17
CA MET A 258 -1.71 5.57 -16.95
C MET A 258 -1.00 4.26 -17.32
N HIS A 259 0.31 4.20 -17.10
CA HIS A 259 1.17 3.05 -17.42
C HIS A 259 1.12 1.95 -16.36
N PHE A 260 -0.08 1.58 -15.90
CA PHE A 260 -0.22 0.47 -14.95
C PHE A 260 0.35 -0.82 -15.51
N HIS A 261 0.98 -1.62 -14.65
CA HIS A 261 1.18 -3.03 -14.96
C HIS A 261 -0.17 -3.66 -15.33
N PRO A 262 -0.26 -4.50 -16.40
CA PRO A 262 -1.54 -5.04 -16.84
C PRO A 262 -2.35 -5.74 -15.74
N ALA A 263 -1.68 -6.40 -14.78
CA ALA A 263 -2.34 -7.01 -13.62
C ALA A 263 -3.05 -6.01 -12.71
N LEU A 264 -2.58 -4.76 -12.62
CA LEU A 264 -3.16 -3.70 -11.79
C LEU A 264 -4.18 -2.84 -12.52
N ALA A 265 -4.19 -2.83 -13.85
CA ALA A 265 -5.09 -2.02 -14.64
C ALA A 265 -6.57 -2.31 -14.27
N PRO A 266 -7.43 -1.27 -14.11
CA PRO A 266 -8.84 -1.45 -13.75
C PRO A 266 -9.59 -2.33 -14.74
N TYR A 267 -9.37 -2.11 -16.05
CA TYR A 267 -9.81 -2.98 -17.13
C TYR A 267 -8.61 -3.63 -17.79
N LYS A 268 -8.72 -4.93 -18.09
CA LYS A 268 -7.66 -5.70 -18.75
C LYS A 268 -7.65 -5.49 -20.26
N ALA A 269 -8.80 -5.22 -20.80
CA ALA A 269 -8.98 -4.80 -22.19
C ALA A 269 -10.27 -3.98 -22.35
N ALA A 270 -10.38 -3.28 -23.48
CA ALA A 270 -11.60 -2.63 -23.92
C ALA A 270 -11.99 -3.09 -25.30
N VAL A 271 -13.27 -3.47 -25.52
CA VAL A 271 -13.80 -3.85 -26.81
C VAL A 271 -14.44 -2.63 -27.47
N LEU A 272 -13.93 -2.27 -28.66
CA LEU A 272 -14.23 -1.03 -29.36
C LEU A 272 -14.72 -1.33 -30.79
N PRO A 273 -16.04 -1.39 -31.05
CA PRO A 273 -16.52 -1.54 -32.43
C PRO A 273 -16.14 -0.34 -33.31
N LEU A 274 -15.49 -0.51 -34.45
CA LEU A 274 -15.06 0.59 -35.32
C LEU A 274 -16.25 1.49 -35.72
N SER A 275 -17.43 0.91 -35.86
CA SER A 275 -18.69 1.59 -36.17
C SER A 275 -19.82 1.02 -35.32
N LYS A 276 -20.80 1.86 -34.95
CA LYS A 276 -22.02 1.40 -34.25
C LYS A 276 -22.78 0.27 -34.96
N LYS A 277 -22.61 0.14 -36.29
CA LYS A 277 -23.21 -0.98 -37.05
C LYS A 277 -22.61 -2.35 -36.66
N LEU A 278 -21.45 -2.35 -36.05
CA LEU A 278 -20.71 -3.54 -35.64
C LEU A 278 -20.92 -3.87 -34.16
N SER A 279 -21.65 -3.02 -33.41
CA SER A 279 -21.80 -3.16 -31.95
C SER A 279 -22.39 -4.49 -31.52
N SER A 280 -23.36 -5.03 -32.27
CA SER A 280 -24.01 -6.31 -32.00
C SER A 280 -23.04 -7.51 -32.05
N GLU A 281 -22.04 -7.46 -32.91
CA GLU A 281 -21.02 -8.51 -32.99
C GLU A 281 -19.90 -8.29 -31.97
N ALA A 282 -19.46 -7.04 -31.81
CA ALA A 282 -18.45 -6.68 -30.83
C ALA A 282 -18.89 -6.98 -29.36
N ILE A 283 -20.19 -6.84 -29.08
CA ILE A 283 -20.74 -7.14 -27.76
C ILE A 283 -20.61 -8.62 -27.37
N LYS A 284 -20.62 -9.52 -28.38
CA LYS A 284 -20.40 -10.95 -28.13
C LYS A 284 -18.98 -11.24 -27.59
N ILE A 285 -17.99 -10.50 -28.12
CA ILE A 285 -16.59 -10.59 -27.65
C ILE A 285 -16.49 -10.04 -26.24
N PHE A 286 -17.12 -8.89 -25.98
CA PHE A 286 -17.20 -8.30 -24.65
C PHE A 286 -17.82 -9.29 -23.64
N GLU A 287 -18.97 -9.88 -23.95
CA GLU A 287 -19.66 -10.83 -23.08
C GLU A 287 -18.79 -12.09 -22.80
N GLN A 288 -18.14 -12.61 -23.84
CA GLN A 288 -17.23 -13.74 -23.70
C GLN A 288 -16.08 -13.44 -22.75
N LEU A 289 -15.35 -12.34 -22.98
CA LEU A 289 -14.16 -11.98 -22.21
C LEU A 289 -14.50 -11.52 -20.78
N SER A 290 -15.67 -10.88 -20.59
CA SER A 290 -16.13 -10.41 -19.27
C SER A 290 -16.42 -11.54 -18.30
N SER A 291 -16.54 -12.79 -18.77
CA SER A 291 -16.66 -13.95 -17.88
C SER A 291 -15.36 -14.24 -17.09
N SER A 292 -14.21 -13.84 -17.63
CA SER A 292 -12.88 -14.13 -17.08
C SER A 292 -12.08 -12.89 -16.66
N PHE A 293 -12.39 -11.73 -17.25
CA PHE A 293 -11.62 -10.48 -17.04
C PHE A 293 -12.53 -9.27 -16.84
N ALA A 294 -11.98 -8.24 -16.18
CA ALA A 294 -12.60 -6.91 -16.18
C ALA A 294 -12.39 -6.27 -17.55
N ILE A 295 -13.45 -6.16 -18.34
CA ILE A 295 -13.44 -5.62 -19.71
C ILE A 295 -14.33 -4.39 -19.78
N ASP A 296 -13.90 -3.36 -20.51
CA ASP A 296 -14.74 -2.21 -20.87
C ASP A 296 -15.32 -2.35 -22.29
N PHE A 297 -16.42 -1.67 -22.55
CA PHE A 297 -17.04 -1.60 -23.86
C PHE A 297 -17.42 -0.17 -24.22
N ASP A 298 -16.83 0.39 -25.28
CA ASP A 298 -17.10 1.77 -25.69
C ASP A 298 -17.37 1.89 -27.18
N GLU A 299 -18.55 2.39 -27.55
CA GLU A 299 -18.97 2.69 -28.93
C GLU A 299 -19.17 4.19 -29.19
N SER A 300 -18.81 5.05 -28.22
CA SER A 300 -19.10 6.48 -28.27
C SER A 300 -18.01 7.29 -28.94
N GLN A 301 -18.38 8.13 -29.91
CA GLN A 301 -17.48 9.01 -30.66
C GLN A 301 -16.52 8.26 -31.61
N SER A 302 -15.43 8.91 -32.09
CA SER A 302 -14.44 8.31 -32.98
C SER A 302 -13.52 7.33 -32.26
N ILE A 303 -12.98 6.35 -32.98
CA ILE A 303 -12.07 5.34 -32.44
C ILE A 303 -10.86 5.98 -31.73
N GLY A 304 -10.27 7.03 -32.30
CA GLY A 304 -9.14 7.73 -31.71
C GLY A 304 -9.45 8.34 -30.33
N LYS A 305 -10.68 8.90 -30.16
CA LYS A 305 -11.10 9.42 -28.83
C LYS A 305 -11.33 8.31 -27.81
N ARG A 306 -11.79 7.14 -28.26
CA ARG A 306 -11.96 5.98 -27.40
C ARG A 306 -10.62 5.41 -26.96
N TYR A 307 -9.64 5.34 -27.84
CA TYR A 307 -8.27 4.98 -27.45
C TYR A 307 -7.72 5.93 -26.39
N ARG A 308 -7.91 7.26 -26.55
CA ARG A 308 -7.47 8.23 -25.54
C ARG A 308 -8.11 8.02 -24.18
N ARG A 309 -9.41 7.76 -24.11
CA ARG A 309 -10.08 7.42 -22.84
C ARG A 309 -9.52 6.16 -22.19
N GLN A 310 -9.22 5.15 -22.99
CA GLN A 310 -8.62 3.93 -22.48
C GLN A 310 -7.16 4.12 -22.02
N ASP A 311 -6.40 4.97 -22.71
CA ASP A 311 -5.07 5.39 -22.29
C ASP A 311 -5.15 6.12 -20.91
N GLU A 312 -6.10 7.05 -20.73
CA GLU A 312 -6.35 7.76 -19.47
C GLU A 312 -6.78 6.85 -18.32
N ILE A 313 -7.56 5.80 -18.59
CA ILE A 313 -7.96 4.78 -17.59
C ILE A 313 -6.77 3.85 -17.26
N GLY A 314 -5.85 3.69 -18.21
CA GLY A 314 -4.73 2.76 -18.11
C GLY A 314 -5.05 1.35 -18.58
N THR A 315 -6.07 1.18 -19.44
CA THR A 315 -6.41 -0.10 -20.05
C THR A 315 -5.30 -0.57 -20.98
N PRO A 316 -4.62 -1.71 -20.74
CA PRO A 316 -3.43 -2.10 -21.49
C PRO A 316 -3.72 -2.50 -22.94
N TYR A 317 -4.90 -3.05 -23.22
CA TYR A 317 -5.23 -3.57 -24.54
C TYR A 317 -6.58 -3.04 -25.03
N CYS A 318 -6.60 -2.50 -26.27
CA CYS A 318 -7.84 -2.12 -26.96
C CYS A 318 -8.11 -3.08 -28.11
N ILE A 319 -9.23 -3.78 -28.05
CA ILE A 319 -9.68 -4.76 -29.05
C ILE A 319 -10.65 -4.08 -30.00
N THR A 320 -10.24 -3.80 -31.24
CA THR A 320 -11.09 -3.15 -32.23
C THR A 320 -11.70 -4.18 -33.18
N PHE A 321 -13.04 -4.22 -33.16
CA PHE A 321 -13.81 -5.01 -34.14
C PHE A 321 -14.18 -4.12 -35.33
N ASP A 322 -13.70 -4.46 -36.51
CA ASP A 322 -13.86 -3.72 -37.74
C ASP A 322 -14.73 -4.48 -38.77
N PHE A 323 -14.87 -3.97 -40.00
CA PHE A 323 -15.67 -4.61 -41.05
C PHE A 323 -15.04 -5.89 -41.56
N ASP A 324 -13.71 -5.96 -41.62
CA ASP A 324 -12.98 -7.16 -42.06
C ASP A 324 -13.13 -8.29 -41.04
N SER A 325 -13.36 -7.94 -39.78
CA SER A 325 -13.63 -8.91 -38.69
C SER A 325 -14.87 -9.79 -38.94
N LEU A 326 -15.83 -9.29 -39.73
CA LEU A 326 -17.01 -10.06 -40.13
C LEU A 326 -16.66 -11.21 -41.12
N GLU A 327 -15.56 -11.06 -41.84
CA GLU A 327 -15.15 -11.99 -42.89
C GLU A 327 -14.09 -12.98 -42.41
N ASP A 328 -13.10 -12.47 -41.62
CA ASP A 328 -11.91 -13.24 -41.23
C ASP A 328 -11.92 -13.73 -39.78
N ASN A 329 -12.93 -13.34 -38.98
CA ASN A 329 -13.01 -13.65 -37.52
C ASN A 329 -11.76 -13.21 -36.74
N GLN A 330 -11.12 -12.12 -37.17
CA GLN A 330 -10.00 -11.52 -36.47
C GLN A 330 -10.34 -10.11 -35.97
N VAL A 331 -9.60 -9.62 -34.99
CA VAL A 331 -9.71 -8.27 -34.46
C VAL A 331 -8.34 -7.62 -34.40
N THR A 332 -8.31 -6.30 -34.35
CA THR A 332 -7.08 -5.55 -34.12
C THR A 332 -6.91 -5.30 -32.61
N VAL A 333 -5.82 -5.76 -32.02
CA VAL A 333 -5.44 -5.49 -30.64
C VAL A 333 -4.37 -4.40 -30.64
N ARG A 334 -4.66 -3.28 -29.99
CA ARG A 334 -3.71 -2.17 -29.78
C ARG A 334 -3.14 -2.26 -28.38
N ASP A 335 -1.83 -2.25 -28.27
CA ASP A 335 -1.11 -2.08 -27.02
C ASP A 335 -1.09 -0.60 -26.60
N ARG A 336 -1.36 -0.30 -25.31
CA ARG A 336 -1.41 1.06 -24.77
C ARG A 336 -0.05 1.76 -24.83
N ASP A 337 1.01 1.06 -24.47
CA ASP A 337 2.32 1.67 -24.24
C ASP A 337 3.07 1.89 -25.56
N SER A 338 3.18 0.87 -26.39
CA SER A 338 3.82 0.97 -27.70
C SER A 338 2.94 1.60 -28.78
N MET A 339 1.61 1.62 -28.59
CA MET A 339 0.59 1.96 -29.59
C MET A 339 0.59 1.05 -30.81
N GLU A 340 1.37 -0.03 -30.79
CA GLU A 340 1.39 -1.03 -31.86
C GLU A 340 0.03 -1.74 -31.97
N GLN A 341 -0.32 -2.11 -33.19
CA GLN A 341 -1.57 -2.78 -33.49
C GLN A 341 -1.29 -4.10 -34.20
N VAL A 342 -1.79 -5.18 -33.65
CA VAL A 342 -1.62 -6.54 -34.16
C VAL A 342 -2.99 -7.13 -34.44
N ARG A 343 -3.16 -7.76 -35.64
CA ARG A 343 -4.37 -8.49 -35.96
C ARG A 343 -4.26 -9.92 -35.46
N MET A 344 -5.28 -10.42 -34.78
CA MET A 344 -5.31 -11.75 -34.20
C MET A 344 -6.71 -12.39 -34.22
N PRO A 345 -6.80 -13.72 -34.25
CA PRO A 345 -8.07 -14.43 -34.17
C PRO A 345 -8.83 -14.15 -32.86
N ILE A 346 -10.15 -13.98 -32.96
CA ILE A 346 -11.01 -13.77 -31.80
C ILE A 346 -10.86 -14.95 -30.80
N SER A 347 -10.68 -16.16 -31.30
CA SER A 347 -10.50 -17.37 -30.49
C SER A 347 -9.24 -17.39 -29.64
N GLU A 348 -8.24 -16.55 -29.90
CA GLU A 348 -6.98 -16.47 -29.18
C GLU A 348 -6.98 -15.38 -28.08
N LEU A 349 -7.97 -14.47 -28.06
CA LEU A 349 -8.01 -13.31 -27.17
C LEU A 349 -7.96 -13.70 -25.68
N GLU A 350 -8.70 -14.72 -25.28
CA GLU A 350 -8.74 -15.13 -23.87
C GLU A 350 -7.39 -15.65 -23.40
N THR A 351 -6.73 -16.48 -24.21
CA THR A 351 -5.38 -16.99 -23.92
C THR A 351 -4.35 -15.84 -23.91
N PHE A 352 -4.42 -14.95 -24.88
CA PHE A 352 -3.56 -13.76 -24.94
C PHE A 352 -3.69 -12.89 -23.67
N LEU A 353 -4.92 -12.57 -23.28
CA LEU A 353 -5.13 -11.77 -22.06
C LEU A 353 -4.67 -12.51 -20.82
N ALA A 354 -4.97 -13.81 -20.69
CA ALA A 354 -4.53 -14.61 -19.55
C ALA A 354 -3.01 -14.63 -19.35
N GLU A 355 -2.25 -14.62 -20.45
CA GLU A 355 -0.79 -14.54 -20.40
C GLU A 355 -0.29 -13.14 -20.06
N LYS A 356 -0.92 -12.10 -20.63
CA LYS A 356 -0.47 -10.70 -20.52
C LYS A 356 -0.84 -10.02 -19.21
N VAL A 357 -1.93 -10.41 -18.56
CA VAL A 357 -2.38 -9.83 -17.28
C VAL A 357 -1.91 -10.63 -16.07
N LYS A 358 -1.09 -11.64 -16.28
CA LYS A 358 -0.54 -12.50 -15.22
C LYS A 358 0.49 -11.72 -14.40
N PHE A 359 0.45 -11.97 -13.09
CA PHE A 359 1.46 -11.52 -12.14
C PHE A 359 2.12 -12.72 -11.45
#